data_40668a2aeac0ba3e3fc60122abc82296
#
_entry.id   40668a2aeac0ba3e3fc60122abc82296
#
_cell.length_a   1.000
_cell.length_b   1.000
_cell.length_c   1.000
_cell.angle_alpha   90.00
_cell.angle_beta   90.00
_cell.angle_gamma   90.00
#
_symmetry.space_group_name_H-M   'P 1'
#
loop_
_entity.id
_entity.type
_entity.pdbx_description
1 polymer ?
#
loop_
_entity_poly.entity_id
_entity_poly.type
_entity_poly.pdbx_seq_one_letter_code
_entity_poly.pdbx_strand_id
1 'polypeptide(L)'
;MIYEDELRQMHALVDRARAAGVDAVIASDLSAILYARRIGMEVHISTQCNLTNSEAVKFFSQWADVVVLARELSLDQIGRIARAIDEQQICGPSGDPVRIEMFAHGALCMAVSGKCYLSLHETGCSANRGACRQICRRKYTLTDVETGAQLAAEGQYLLSPKDLCTIDFLDRFIGAGVRVLKIEGRARGAEYVLSLI
;
A
#
# COMPACT_ATOMS: atom_id res chain seq x y z
N MET A 1 1.87 -1.81 -12.26
CA MET A 1 2.69 -1.97 -13.48
C MET A 1 1.78 -1.80 -14.69
N ILE A 2 2.12 -0.88 -15.55
CA ILE A 2 1.42 -0.53 -16.81
C ILE A 2 2.32 -0.95 -17.96
N TYR A 3 1.78 -1.66 -18.95
CA TYR A 3 2.51 -2.02 -20.16
C TYR A 3 2.34 -0.96 -21.23
N GLU A 4 3.20 -0.97 -22.26
CA GLU A 4 3.24 0.06 -23.30
C GLU A 4 1.89 0.21 -24.05
N ASP A 5 1.26 -0.92 -24.36
CA ASP A 5 -0.06 -0.96 -25.04
C ASP A 5 -1.23 -0.52 -24.15
N GLU A 6 -1.02 -0.43 -22.84
CA GLU A 6 -2.03 0.00 -21.85
C GLU A 6 -1.97 1.50 -21.53
N LEU A 7 -0.94 2.24 -21.97
CA LEU A 7 -0.75 3.65 -21.62
C LEU A 7 -1.97 4.50 -21.99
N ARG A 8 -2.55 4.29 -23.15
CA ARG A 8 -3.76 5.03 -23.59
C ARG A 8 -4.94 4.78 -22.67
N GLN A 9 -5.14 3.52 -22.25
CA GLN A 9 -6.24 3.15 -21.36
C GLN A 9 -6.01 3.74 -19.95
N MET A 10 -4.79 3.72 -19.47
CA MET A 10 -4.42 4.32 -18.18
C MET A 10 -4.69 5.82 -18.20
N HIS A 11 -4.27 6.56 -19.23
CA HIS A 11 -4.56 7.99 -19.38
C HIS A 11 -6.06 8.26 -19.32
N ALA A 12 -6.86 7.55 -20.14
CA ALA A 12 -8.31 7.71 -20.16
C ALA A 12 -8.97 7.39 -18.81
N LEU A 13 -8.40 6.43 -18.03
CA LEU A 13 -8.90 6.12 -16.69
C LEU A 13 -8.63 7.26 -15.70
N VAL A 14 -7.43 7.83 -15.73
CA VAL A 14 -7.05 8.93 -14.84
C VAL A 14 -7.84 10.21 -15.21
N ASP A 15 -8.05 10.49 -16.51
CA ASP A 15 -8.90 11.60 -16.97
C ASP A 15 -10.35 11.46 -16.46
N ARG A 16 -10.91 10.26 -16.54
CA ARG A 16 -12.26 10.00 -16.02
C ARG A 16 -12.34 10.14 -14.51
N ALA A 17 -11.32 9.66 -13.77
CA ALA A 17 -11.25 9.83 -12.34
C ALA A 17 -11.25 11.31 -11.95
N ARG A 18 -10.45 12.13 -12.64
CA ARG A 18 -10.43 13.58 -12.45
C ARG A 18 -11.77 14.22 -12.75
N ALA A 19 -12.38 13.88 -13.90
CA ALA A 19 -13.68 14.41 -14.30
C ALA A 19 -14.82 14.03 -13.35
N ALA A 20 -14.69 12.88 -12.68
CA ALA A 20 -15.62 12.40 -11.65
C ALA A 20 -15.41 13.03 -10.26
N GLY A 21 -14.43 13.93 -10.11
CA GLY A 21 -14.14 14.61 -8.85
C GLY A 21 -13.44 13.71 -7.82
N VAL A 22 -12.68 12.69 -8.26
CA VAL A 22 -11.82 11.90 -7.37
C VAL A 22 -10.67 12.79 -6.88
N ASP A 23 -10.44 12.82 -5.58
CA ASP A 23 -9.46 13.72 -4.94
C ASP A 23 -8.02 13.38 -5.33
N ALA A 24 -7.65 12.09 -5.29
CA ALA A 24 -6.29 11.64 -5.55
C ALA A 24 -6.24 10.25 -6.19
N VAL A 25 -5.13 9.93 -6.83
CA VAL A 25 -4.81 8.57 -7.29
C VAL A 25 -3.67 7.98 -6.48
N ILE A 26 -3.79 6.73 -6.07
CA ILE A 26 -2.70 5.97 -5.45
C ILE A 26 -1.96 5.25 -6.58
N ALA A 27 -0.68 5.58 -6.79
CA ALA A 27 0.10 5.03 -7.89
C ALA A 27 1.49 4.56 -7.46
N SER A 28 1.99 3.51 -8.11
CA SER A 28 3.37 3.03 -8.02
C SER A 28 4.08 3.03 -9.36
N ASP A 29 3.32 3.06 -10.45
CA ASP A 29 3.86 3.10 -11.80
C ASP A 29 4.20 4.55 -12.18
N LEU A 30 5.44 4.77 -12.63
CA LEU A 30 5.92 6.12 -12.94
C LEU A 30 5.10 6.79 -14.06
N SER A 31 4.64 6.02 -15.05
CA SER A 31 3.82 6.59 -16.13
C SER A 31 2.49 7.15 -15.59
N ALA A 32 1.87 6.46 -14.64
CA ALA A 32 0.64 6.91 -14.00
C ALA A 32 0.89 8.12 -13.09
N ILE A 33 1.98 8.12 -12.31
CA ILE A 33 2.39 9.24 -11.45
C ILE A 33 2.59 10.50 -12.29
N LEU A 34 3.43 10.42 -13.32
CA LEU A 34 3.76 11.56 -14.18
C LEU A 34 2.54 12.08 -14.94
N TYR A 35 1.68 11.18 -15.42
CA TYR A 35 0.46 11.60 -16.12
C TYR A 35 -0.52 12.30 -15.19
N ALA A 36 -0.82 11.74 -14.03
CA ALA A 36 -1.71 12.35 -13.03
C ALA A 36 -1.22 13.77 -12.64
N ARG A 37 0.08 13.90 -12.36
CA ARG A 37 0.69 15.21 -12.07
C ARG A 37 0.55 16.20 -13.21
N ARG A 38 0.79 15.77 -14.45
CA ARG A 38 0.68 16.61 -15.63
C ARG A 38 -0.72 17.21 -15.81
N ILE A 39 -1.76 16.45 -15.46
CA ILE A 39 -3.15 16.94 -15.55
C ILE A 39 -3.63 17.62 -14.27
N GLY A 40 -2.76 17.81 -13.27
CA GLY A 40 -3.08 18.49 -12.01
C GLY A 40 -3.93 17.65 -11.04
N MET A 41 -3.79 16.33 -11.08
CA MET A 41 -4.40 15.41 -10.12
C MET A 41 -3.44 15.09 -8.98
N GLU A 42 -3.92 15.08 -7.73
CA GLU A 42 -3.12 14.70 -6.57
C GLU A 42 -2.70 13.23 -6.66
N VAL A 43 -1.47 12.93 -6.24
CA VAL A 43 -0.91 11.59 -6.26
C VAL A 43 -0.49 11.19 -4.86
N HIS A 44 -0.92 10.01 -4.42
CA HIS A 44 -0.35 9.31 -3.27
C HIS A 44 0.60 8.21 -3.76
N ILE A 45 1.84 8.22 -3.30
CA ILE A 45 2.80 7.16 -3.65
C ILE A 45 2.41 5.87 -2.95
N SER A 46 2.16 4.84 -3.75
CA SER A 46 1.73 3.54 -3.22
C SER A 46 2.79 2.87 -2.35
N THR A 47 2.35 2.07 -1.38
CA THR A 47 3.22 1.15 -0.62
C THR A 47 4.04 0.22 -1.51
N GLN A 48 3.63 -0.02 -2.76
CA GLN A 48 4.41 -0.81 -3.73
C GLN A 48 5.75 -0.16 -4.12
N CYS A 49 5.96 1.12 -3.81
CA CYS A 49 7.25 1.79 -3.98
C CYS A 49 8.22 1.49 -2.83
N ASN A 50 7.75 0.84 -1.75
CA ASN A 50 8.55 0.35 -0.63
C ASN A 50 9.46 1.41 0.01
N LEU A 51 8.91 2.59 0.31
CA LEU A 51 9.65 3.68 0.93
C LEU A 51 9.97 3.34 2.39
N THR A 52 11.27 3.32 2.71
CA THR A 52 11.78 2.91 4.02
C THR A 52 12.70 3.92 4.69
N ASN A 53 12.98 5.05 4.02
CA ASN A 53 13.89 6.08 4.51
C ASN A 53 13.52 7.46 3.92
N SER A 54 14.11 8.52 4.51
CA SER A 54 13.84 9.90 4.11
C SER A 54 14.34 10.24 2.70
N GLU A 55 15.40 9.61 2.22
CA GLU A 55 15.90 9.86 0.86
C GLU A 55 14.91 9.35 -0.21
N ALA A 56 14.30 8.17 0.03
CA ALA A 56 13.24 7.68 -0.83
C ALA A 56 12.00 8.60 -0.79
N VAL A 57 11.62 9.10 0.39
CA VAL A 57 10.53 10.08 0.53
C VAL A 57 10.87 11.35 -0.25
N LYS A 58 12.06 11.90 -0.09
CA LYS A 58 12.55 13.09 -0.81
C LYS A 58 12.56 12.91 -2.32
N PHE A 59 12.92 11.72 -2.79
CA PHE A 59 12.85 11.42 -4.22
C PHE A 59 11.40 11.48 -4.74
N PHE A 60 10.44 10.87 -4.04
CA PHE A 60 9.05 10.84 -4.48
C PHE A 60 8.26 12.12 -4.16
N SER A 61 8.74 12.96 -3.23
CA SER A 61 8.10 14.24 -2.90
C SER A 61 7.99 15.19 -4.09
N GLN A 62 8.82 15.01 -5.12
CA GLN A 62 8.74 15.78 -6.35
C GLN A 62 7.40 15.61 -7.10
N TRP A 63 6.68 14.53 -6.84
CA TRP A 63 5.43 14.19 -7.54
C TRP A 63 4.23 13.99 -6.63
N ALA A 64 4.41 13.91 -5.32
CA ALA A 64 3.33 13.56 -4.41
C ALA A 64 3.42 14.29 -3.07
N ASP A 65 2.26 14.68 -2.55
CA ASP A 65 2.10 15.28 -1.22
C ASP A 65 1.86 14.23 -0.13
N VAL A 66 1.56 13.00 -0.52
CA VAL A 66 1.33 11.86 0.38
C VAL A 66 2.12 10.66 -0.07
N VAL A 67 2.81 10.01 0.88
CA VAL A 67 3.58 8.80 0.62
C VAL A 67 3.17 7.68 1.57
N VAL A 68 2.88 6.50 1.03
CA VAL A 68 2.62 5.30 1.83
C VAL A 68 3.96 4.63 2.13
N LEU A 69 4.40 4.63 3.38
CA LEU A 69 5.62 3.96 3.77
C LEU A 69 5.46 2.43 3.74
N ALA A 70 6.60 1.73 3.68
CA ALA A 70 6.64 0.28 3.74
C ALA A 70 6.07 -0.24 5.07
N ARG A 71 5.34 -1.37 4.99
CA ARG A 71 4.66 -1.98 6.15
C ARG A 71 5.60 -2.65 7.15
N GLU A 72 6.84 -2.87 6.75
CA GLU A 72 7.89 -3.50 7.54
C GLU A 72 8.49 -2.55 8.60
N LEU A 73 8.16 -1.24 8.54
CA LEU A 73 8.71 -0.25 9.43
C LEU A 73 8.08 -0.31 10.83
N SER A 74 8.93 -0.20 11.85
CA SER A 74 8.48 0.06 13.22
C SER A 74 8.06 1.53 13.42
N LEU A 75 7.31 1.82 14.47
CA LEU A 75 6.91 3.19 14.82
C LEU A 75 8.11 4.12 15.02
N ASP A 76 9.22 3.62 15.61
CA ASP A 76 10.44 4.41 15.78
C ASP A 76 11.11 4.76 14.45
N GLN A 77 11.07 3.86 13.47
CA GLN A 77 11.57 4.12 12.13
C GLN A 77 10.69 5.15 11.40
N ILE A 78 9.38 5.03 11.52
CA ILE A 78 8.42 6.01 10.99
C ILE A 78 8.69 7.39 11.60
N GLY A 79 8.85 7.45 12.94
CA GLY A 79 9.15 8.69 13.65
C GLY A 79 10.46 9.34 13.22
N ARG A 80 11.48 8.56 12.86
CA ARG A 80 12.73 9.10 12.30
C ARG A 80 12.52 9.70 10.91
N ILE A 81 11.72 9.06 10.07
CA ILE A 81 11.37 9.59 8.73
C ILE A 81 10.56 10.87 8.88
N ALA A 82 9.57 10.89 9.77
CA ALA A 82 8.75 12.09 10.02
C ALA A 82 9.62 13.29 10.46
N ARG A 83 10.52 13.08 11.43
CA ARG A 83 11.47 14.14 11.84
C ARG A 83 12.34 14.61 10.68
N ALA A 84 12.86 13.70 9.86
CA ALA A 84 13.67 14.09 8.71
C ALA A 84 12.87 14.90 7.66
N ILE A 85 11.56 14.61 7.49
CA ILE A 85 10.69 15.44 6.64
C ILE A 85 10.63 16.88 7.18
N ASP A 86 10.40 17.04 8.48
CA ASP A 86 10.31 18.36 9.11
C ASP A 86 11.65 19.09 9.11
N GLU A 87 12.74 18.43 9.53
CA GLU A 87 14.08 19.02 9.64
C GLU A 87 14.67 19.44 8.27
N GLN A 88 14.45 18.62 7.25
CA GLN A 88 14.95 18.87 5.89
C GLN A 88 13.95 19.63 5.02
N GLN A 89 12.78 19.98 5.55
CA GLN A 89 11.71 20.66 4.81
C GLN A 89 11.37 19.92 3.50
N ILE A 90 11.17 18.59 3.60
CA ILE A 90 10.81 17.78 2.44
C ILE A 90 9.35 18.06 2.09
N CYS A 91 9.14 18.93 1.11
CA CYS A 91 7.81 19.37 0.68
C CYS A 91 7.39 18.65 -0.59
N GLY A 92 6.08 18.45 -0.72
CA GLY A 92 5.43 17.96 -1.93
C GLY A 92 5.14 19.09 -2.95
N PRO A 93 4.44 18.76 -4.03
CA PRO A 93 4.09 19.75 -5.06
C PRO A 93 3.15 20.87 -4.61
N SER A 94 2.43 20.71 -3.50
CA SER A 94 1.63 21.78 -2.88
C SER A 94 2.49 22.86 -2.20
N GLY A 95 3.75 22.55 -1.92
CA GLY A 95 4.63 23.36 -1.09
C GLY A 95 4.56 23.02 0.40
N ASP A 96 3.64 22.17 0.82
CA ASP A 96 3.51 21.70 2.19
C ASP A 96 4.41 20.49 2.46
N PRO A 97 4.79 20.22 3.73
CA PRO A 97 5.53 19.02 4.09
C PRO A 97 4.79 17.74 3.68
N VAL A 98 5.54 16.78 3.14
CA VAL A 98 4.98 15.48 2.71
C VAL A 98 4.31 14.78 3.89
N ARG A 99 3.09 14.30 3.68
CA ARG A 99 2.32 13.56 4.68
C ARG A 99 2.60 12.06 4.58
N ILE A 100 2.86 11.45 5.73
CA ILE A 100 3.04 10.00 5.83
C ILE A 100 1.68 9.31 5.93
N GLU A 101 1.43 8.37 5.03
CA GLU A 101 0.28 7.46 5.06
C GLU A 101 0.74 6.06 5.50
N MET A 102 0.00 5.44 6.44
CA MET A 102 0.26 4.09 6.92
C MET A 102 -1.02 3.27 6.99
N PHE A 103 -0.89 1.95 6.78
CA PHE A 103 -2.01 1.04 7.03
C PHE A 103 -2.36 1.02 8.51
N ALA A 104 -3.62 1.31 8.82
CA ALA A 104 -4.18 1.29 10.16
C ALA A 104 -5.04 0.06 10.43
N HIS A 105 -5.71 -0.46 9.40
CA HIS A 105 -6.58 -1.62 9.55
C HIS A 105 -6.67 -2.47 8.28
N GLY A 106 -6.83 -3.78 8.47
CA GLY A 106 -7.17 -4.74 7.41
C GLY A 106 -6.06 -5.72 7.07
N ALA A 107 -6.18 -6.31 5.89
CA ALA A 107 -5.34 -7.41 5.46
C ALA A 107 -3.88 -7.00 5.27
N LEU A 108 -2.96 -7.57 6.04
CA LEU A 108 -1.53 -7.47 5.78
C LEU A 108 -1.09 -8.49 4.71
N CYS A 109 -0.22 -8.06 3.81
CA CYS A 109 0.41 -8.93 2.84
C CYS A 109 1.64 -9.61 3.45
N MET A 110 1.83 -10.90 3.18
CA MET A 110 3.01 -11.65 3.60
C MET A 110 4.28 -11.26 2.84
N ALA A 111 4.11 -10.72 1.63
CA ALA A 111 5.23 -10.36 0.76
C ALA A 111 5.57 -8.88 0.86
N VAL A 112 6.80 -8.53 0.53
CA VAL A 112 7.18 -7.14 0.21
C VAL A 112 6.24 -6.62 -0.86
N SER A 113 5.72 -5.40 -0.67
CA SER A 113 4.69 -4.84 -1.53
C SER A 113 5.15 -4.77 -3.01
N GLY A 114 4.30 -5.27 -3.91
CA GLY A 114 4.61 -5.32 -5.34
C GLY A 114 5.62 -6.41 -5.75
N LYS A 115 5.89 -7.41 -4.90
CA LYS A 115 6.87 -8.48 -5.17
C LYS A 115 6.30 -9.89 -5.00
N CYS A 116 4.96 -10.05 -5.05
CA CYS A 116 4.32 -11.35 -4.88
C CYS A 116 3.92 -11.96 -6.22
N TYR A 117 4.37 -13.20 -6.47
CA TYR A 117 4.02 -13.98 -7.66
C TYR A 117 3.03 -15.11 -7.38
N LEU A 118 2.59 -15.30 -6.13
CA LEU A 118 1.74 -16.43 -5.74
C LEU A 118 0.43 -16.51 -6.57
N SER A 119 -0.29 -15.38 -6.69
CA SER A 119 -1.51 -15.34 -7.51
C SER A 119 -1.24 -15.54 -8.99
N LEU A 120 -0.13 -15.03 -9.52
CA LEU A 120 0.24 -15.22 -10.92
C LEU A 120 0.52 -16.69 -11.21
N HIS A 121 1.28 -17.37 -10.34
CA HIS A 121 1.60 -18.79 -10.49
C HIS A 121 0.34 -19.66 -10.48
N GLU A 122 -0.55 -19.44 -9.49
CA GLU A 122 -1.72 -20.30 -9.28
C GLU A 122 -2.88 -20.02 -10.26
N THR A 123 -3.04 -18.77 -10.71
CA THR A 123 -4.27 -18.37 -11.39
C THR A 123 -4.05 -17.54 -12.66
N GLY A 124 -2.80 -17.31 -13.06
CA GLY A 124 -2.48 -16.40 -14.16
C GLY A 124 -2.77 -14.92 -13.88
N CYS A 125 -3.20 -14.55 -12.64
CA CYS A 125 -3.56 -13.20 -12.26
C CYS A 125 -2.46 -12.54 -11.42
N SER A 126 -1.83 -11.48 -11.93
CA SER A 126 -0.72 -10.81 -11.22
C SER A 126 -1.22 -9.92 -10.08
N ALA A 127 -0.82 -10.24 -8.85
CA ALA A 127 -1.04 -9.37 -7.69
C ALA A 127 -0.32 -8.02 -7.84
N ASN A 128 0.84 -8.00 -8.50
CA ASN A 128 1.63 -6.79 -8.75
C ASN A 128 0.95 -5.84 -9.76
N ARG A 129 -0.08 -6.33 -10.45
CA ARG A 129 -0.95 -5.57 -11.36
C ARG A 129 -2.35 -5.34 -10.81
N GLY A 130 -2.55 -5.51 -9.50
CA GLY A 130 -3.83 -5.29 -8.83
C GLY A 130 -4.79 -6.48 -8.80
N ALA A 131 -4.43 -7.64 -9.38
CA ALA A 131 -5.29 -8.82 -9.47
C ALA A 131 -4.94 -9.90 -8.42
N CYS A 132 -4.66 -9.48 -7.17
CA CYS A 132 -4.40 -10.41 -6.08
C CYS A 132 -5.63 -11.27 -5.77
N ARG A 133 -5.47 -12.58 -5.79
CA ARG A 133 -6.51 -13.57 -5.45
C ARG A 133 -6.45 -14.04 -3.99
N GLN A 134 -5.58 -13.42 -3.17
CA GLN A 134 -5.39 -13.75 -1.76
C GLN A 134 -5.14 -15.25 -1.51
N ILE A 135 -4.35 -15.89 -2.37
CA ILE A 135 -4.03 -17.31 -2.27
C ILE A 135 -3.42 -17.66 -0.92
N CYS A 136 -2.58 -16.77 -0.36
CA CYS A 136 -1.98 -16.93 0.97
C CYS A 136 -3.01 -17.02 2.12
N ARG A 137 -4.28 -16.64 1.88
CA ARG A 137 -5.38 -16.68 2.86
C ARG A 137 -6.30 -17.88 2.70
N ARG A 138 -5.94 -18.84 1.87
CA ARG A 138 -6.61 -20.13 1.81
C ARG A 138 -6.19 -20.99 2.99
N LYS A 139 -7.00 -21.99 3.31
CA LYS A 139 -6.63 -23.05 4.27
C LYS A 139 -5.64 -23.99 3.60
N TYR A 140 -4.56 -24.29 4.27
CA TYR A 140 -3.54 -25.23 3.83
C TYR A 140 -3.23 -26.23 4.92
N THR A 141 -2.84 -27.43 4.51
CA THR A 141 -2.20 -28.42 5.37
C THR A 141 -0.74 -28.55 4.92
N LEU A 142 0.20 -28.39 5.84
CA LEU A 142 1.61 -28.65 5.58
C LEU A 142 1.92 -30.09 5.94
N THR A 143 2.44 -30.85 4.99
CA THR A 143 2.87 -32.23 5.22
C THR A 143 4.37 -32.33 5.07
N ASP A 144 5.02 -32.86 6.08
CA ASP A 144 6.43 -33.25 6.00
C ASP A 144 6.53 -34.50 5.10
N VAL A 145 7.28 -34.40 4.01
CA VAL A 145 7.34 -35.44 2.98
C VAL A 145 8.09 -36.67 3.46
N GLU A 146 9.05 -36.52 4.38
CA GLU A 146 9.87 -37.63 4.90
C GLU A 146 9.15 -38.41 6.01
N THR A 147 8.49 -37.71 6.90
CA THR A 147 7.85 -38.30 8.08
C THR A 147 6.34 -38.52 7.91
N GLY A 148 5.70 -37.87 6.95
CA GLY A 148 4.24 -37.84 6.78
C GLY A 148 3.50 -37.01 7.83
N ALA A 149 4.22 -36.38 8.77
CA ALA A 149 3.61 -35.54 9.79
C ALA A 149 2.88 -34.35 9.17
N GLN A 150 1.68 -34.05 9.67
CA GLN A 150 0.87 -32.96 9.17
C GLN A 150 0.69 -31.85 10.20
N LEU A 151 0.91 -30.62 9.79
CA LEU A 151 0.56 -29.42 10.53
C LEU A 151 -0.66 -28.77 9.88
N ALA A 152 -1.81 -28.87 10.55
CA ALA A 152 -3.01 -28.14 10.17
C ALA A 152 -3.13 -26.89 11.04
N ALA A 153 -3.29 -25.73 10.41
CA ALA A 153 -3.57 -24.49 11.13
C ALA A 153 -5.09 -24.37 11.35
N GLU A 154 -5.56 -24.85 12.47
CA GLU A 154 -6.98 -24.71 12.85
C GLU A 154 -7.33 -23.22 12.98
N GLY A 155 -8.23 -22.76 12.09
CA GLY A 155 -8.75 -21.38 12.11
C GLY A 155 -7.76 -20.27 11.77
N GLN A 156 -6.53 -20.56 11.34
CA GLN A 156 -5.50 -19.59 10.98
C GLN A 156 -4.97 -19.83 9.56
N TYR A 157 -4.45 -18.77 8.96
CA TYR A 157 -3.78 -18.85 7.66
C TYR A 157 -2.30 -19.18 7.85
N LEU A 158 -1.82 -20.28 7.27
CA LEU A 158 -0.40 -20.66 7.34
C LEU A 158 0.53 -19.68 6.61
N LEU A 159 0.05 -19.13 5.48
CA LEU A 159 0.85 -18.32 4.58
C LEU A 159 0.56 -16.81 4.67
N SER A 160 -0.21 -16.36 5.67
CA SER A 160 -0.56 -14.95 5.81
C SER A 160 -0.50 -14.51 7.26
N PRO A 161 -0.01 -13.29 7.55
CA PRO A 161 -0.18 -12.71 8.89
C PRO A 161 -1.66 -12.48 9.19
N LYS A 162 -1.96 -12.25 10.47
CA LYS A 162 -3.26 -11.77 10.93
C LYS A 162 -3.56 -10.40 10.32
N ASP A 163 -4.84 -10.02 10.27
CA ASP A 163 -5.22 -8.67 9.91
C ASP A 163 -4.64 -7.67 10.92
N LEU A 164 -4.18 -6.55 10.39
CA LEU A 164 -3.73 -5.43 11.20
C LEU A 164 -4.93 -4.78 11.87
N CYS A 165 -4.78 -4.43 13.14
CA CYS A 165 -5.69 -3.55 13.86
C CYS A 165 -4.85 -2.65 14.76
N THR A 166 -4.90 -1.35 14.52
CA THR A 166 -4.08 -0.37 15.28
C THR A 166 -4.89 0.44 16.27
N ILE A 167 -6.18 0.12 16.46
CA ILE A 167 -7.09 0.91 17.28
C ILE A 167 -6.56 1.12 18.70
N ASP A 168 -5.96 0.09 19.28
CA ASP A 168 -5.46 0.11 20.66
C ASP A 168 -4.20 0.97 20.87
N PHE A 169 -3.56 1.43 19.76
CA PHE A 169 -2.34 2.25 19.80
C PHE A 169 -2.30 3.31 18.70
N LEU A 170 -3.48 3.75 18.25
CA LEU A 170 -3.63 4.75 17.18
C LEU A 170 -2.99 6.09 17.55
N ASP A 171 -3.06 6.49 18.83
CA ASP A 171 -2.37 7.64 19.37
C ASP A 171 -0.86 7.61 19.13
N ARG A 172 -0.24 6.43 19.26
CA ARG A 172 1.18 6.23 18.99
C ARG A 172 1.50 6.35 17.49
N PHE A 173 0.58 5.94 16.62
CA PHE A 173 0.68 6.15 15.17
C PHE A 173 0.74 7.63 14.84
N ILE A 174 -0.21 8.40 15.37
CA ILE A 174 -0.28 9.85 15.18
C ILE A 174 0.97 10.52 15.78
N GLY A 175 1.37 10.09 16.98
CA GLY A 175 2.58 10.58 17.66
C GLY A 175 3.87 10.29 16.89
N ALA A 176 3.92 9.19 16.13
CA ALA A 176 5.04 8.86 15.25
C ALA A 176 5.08 9.70 13.96
N GLY A 177 4.10 10.59 13.73
CA GLY A 177 4.07 11.48 12.57
C GLY A 177 3.22 10.97 11.40
N VAL A 178 2.43 9.90 11.58
CA VAL A 178 1.44 9.48 10.57
C VAL A 178 0.34 10.53 10.49
N ARG A 179 -0.05 10.93 9.28
CA ARG A 179 -1.08 11.94 9.03
C ARG A 179 -2.24 11.42 8.20
N VAL A 180 -2.06 10.31 7.51
CA VAL A 180 -3.10 9.66 6.71
C VAL A 180 -3.20 8.20 7.12
N LEU A 181 -4.39 7.77 7.50
CA LEU A 181 -4.68 6.39 7.91
C LEU A 181 -5.30 5.63 6.74
N LYS A 182 -4.72 4.48 6.43
CA LYS A 182 -5.16 3.63 5.33
C LYS A 182 -5.90 2.39 5.83
N ILE A 183 -7.12 2.20 5.35
CA ILE A 183 -7.91 0.99 5.58
C ILE A 183 -7.80 0.09 4.35
N GLU A 184 -7.40 -1.17 4.53
CA GLU A 184 -7.41 -2.17 3.46
C GLU A 184 -8.79 -2.86 3.42
N GLY A 185 -9.63 -2.39 2.52
CA GLY A 185 -11.00 -2.87 2.36
C GLY A 185 -11.35 -3.38 0.96
N ARG A 186 -10.39 -3.48 0.02
CA ARG A 186 -10.65 -3.82 -1.39
C ARG A 186 -11.45 -5.12 -1.60
N ALA A 187 -11.17 -6.15 -0.81
CA ALA A 187 -11.84 -7.43 -0.88
C ALA A 187 -12.94 -7.61 0.19
N ARG A 188 -13.43 -6.51 0.77
CA ARG A 188 -14.46 -6.50 1.81
C ARG A 188 -15.71 -5.78 1.32
N GLY A 189 -16.85 -6.05 1.96
CA GLY A 189 -18.09 -5.33 1.70
C GLY A 189 -18.05 -3.88 2.21
N ALA A 190 -18.97 -3.06 1.75
CA ALA A 190 -19.07 -1.66 2.16
C ALA A 190 -19.32 -1.50 3.67
N GLU A 191 -20.08 -2.40 4.27
CA GLU A 191 -20.38 -2.46 5.71
C GLU A 191 -19.12 -2.64 6.56
N TYR A 192 -18.12 -3.36 6.06
CA TYR A 192 -16.82 -3.49 6.73
C TYR A 192 -16.11 -2.13 6.81
N VAL A 193 -16.07 -1.38 5.72
CA VAL A 193 -15.43 -0.06 5.70
C VAL A 193 -16.19 0.91 6.59
N LEU A 194 -17.53 0.90 6.52
CA LEU A 194 -18.39 1.77 7.32
C LEU A 194 -18.24 1.52 8.83
N SER A 195 -17.96 0.29 9.24
CA SER A 195 -17.77 -0.04 10.66
C SER A 195 -16.42 0.40 11.23
N LEU A 196 -15.48 0.86 10.38
CA LEU A 196 -14.12 1.27 10.76
C LEU A 196 -13.93 2.79 10.75
N ILE A 197 -14.90 3.53 10.23
CA ILE A 197 -14.90 4.99 10.16
C ILE A 197 -15.73 5.55 11.32
#